data_3826d111fd169dcbbd1dbc14f6e67e94
#
_entry.id   3826d111fd169dcbbd1dbc14f6e67e94
#
_cell.length_a   1.000
_cell.length_b   1.000
_cell.length_c   1.000
_cell.angle_alpha   90.00
_cell.angle_beta   90.00
_cell.angle_gamma   90.00
#
_symmetry.space_group_name_H-M   'P 1'
#
loop_
_entity.id
_entity.type
_entity.pdbx_description
1 polymer ?
#
loop_
_entity_poly.entity_id
_entity_poly.type
_entity_poly.pdbx_seq_one_letter_code
_entity_poly.pdbx_strand_id
1 'polypeptide(L)'
;AVWIDGGKRMEFTGSRLPYDIIIEKISVGPKRENFHITDDDLGIGGQKTKYQNNVGAIRTLKQVEAENRLATPQEQEILSKYVGWGGLAQAFDPNNEKWAKEHAELKELLTKEEYASAQETVLNAHYTSPTVIKAMYEAVGRMGFTPGNILEPSCGIGNFFGLVPEEYQNARLYGVELDSLTGRIARQLYQKADIAISGFEDTD
;
A
#
# COMPACT_ATOMS: atom_id res chain seq x y z
N ALA A 1 5.26 -37.61 13.09
CA ALA A 1 4.26 -36.89 13.87
C ALA A 1 4.64 -35.41 13.94
N VAL A 2 3.72 -34.54 13.78
CA VAL A 2 3.95 -33.08 13.85
C VAL A 2 3.30 -32.56 15.13
N TRP A 3 4.06 -31.80 15.91
CA TRP A 3 3.58 -31.15 17.11
C TRP A 3 3.90 -29.65 17.07
N ILE A 4 3.01 -28.80 17.58
CA ILE A 4 3.18 -27.34 17.60
C ILE A 4 3.10 -26.86 19.04
N ASP A 5 4.18 -26.22 19.53
CA ASP A 5 4.25 -25.60 20.84
C ASP A 5 4.79 -24.16 20.70
N GLY A 6 4.03 -23.20 21.18
CA GLY A 6 4.43 -21.79 21.16
C GLY A 6 4.81 -21.23 19.78
N GLY A 7 4.19 -21.72 18.71
CA GLY A 7 4.51 -21.33 17.33
C GLY A 7 5.73 -22.03 16.71
N LYS A 8 6.27 -23.03 17.37
CA LYS A 8 7.34 -23.89 16.84
C LYS A 8 6.74 -25.19 16.33
N ARG A 9 7.06 -25.55 15.09
CA ARG A 9 6.70 -26.85 14.52
C ARG A 9 7.83 -27.82 14.81
N MET A 10 7.52 -28.97 15.38
CA MET A 10 8.44 -30.08 15.57
C MET A 10 8.00 -31.26 14.72
N GLU A 11 8.87 -31.75 13.84
CA GLU A 11 8.66 -32.97 13.05
C GLU A 11 9.55 -34.09 13.56
N PHE A 12 8.94 -35.27 13.80
CA PHE A 12 9.63 -36.47 14.15
C PHE A 12 9.81 -37.36 12.92
N THR A 13 11.03 -37.50 12.43
CA THR A 13 11.37 -38.38 11.32
C THR A 13 12.11 -39.60 11.87
N GLY A 14 11.46 -40.77 11.84
CA GLY A 14 12.06 -42.03 12.23
C GLY A 14 11.19 -42.93 13.08
N SER A 15 11.57 -44.20 13.18
CA SER A 15 10.87 -45.26 13.94
C SER A 15 11.22 -45.33 15.44
N ARG A 16 12.07 -44.46 15.94
CA ARG A 16 12.48 -44.39 17.35
C ARG A 16 12.34 -42.98 17.88
N LEU A 17 11.42 -42.77 18.82
CA LEU A 17 11.36 -41.60 19.70
C LEU A 17 12.47 -41.72 20.76
N PRO A 18 13.08 -40.65 21.24
CA PRO A 18 12.94 -39.20 21.01
C PRO A 18 14.29 -38.48 20.79
N TYR A 19 15.24 -38.98 20.05
CA TYR A 19 16.61 -38.44 20.10
C TYR A 19 16.99 -37.54 18.92
N ASP A 20 16.15 -37.47 17.87
CA ASP A 20 16.35 -36.57 16.73
C ASP A 20 15.19 -35.62 16.59
N ILE A 21 15.11 -34.61 17.48
CA ILE A 21 14.18 -33.48 17.32
C ILE A 21 14.83 -32.47 16.37
N ILE A 22 14.45 -32.46 15.12
CA ILE A 22 14.82 -31.38 14.21
C ILE A 22 13.90 -30.19 14.53
N ILE A 23 14.43 -29.19 15.22
CA ILE A 23 13.77 -27.91 15.39
C ILE A 23 14.04 -27.11 14.11
N GLU A 24 13.20 -27.27 13.11
CA GLU A 24 13.18 -26.27 12.03
C GLU A 24 12.65 -24.96 12.62
N LYS A 25 13.48 -23.92 12.56
CA LYS A 25 12.95 -22.55 12.68
C LYS A 25 11.93 -22.39 11.57
N ILE A 26 10.65 -22.46 11.91
CA ILE A 26 9.64 -21.94 10.99
C ILE A 26 10.06 -20.50 10.77
N SER A 27 10.49 -20.17 9.57
CA SER A 27 10.55 -18.79 9.14
C SER A 27 9.08 -18.33 9.17
N VAL A 28 8.68 -17.75 10.29
CA VAL A 28 7.46 -16.96 10.33
C VAL A 28 7.71 -15.91 9.25
N GLY A 29 6.98 -16.00 8.17
CA GLY A 29 7.07 -15.01 7.10
C GLY A 29 6.98 -13.61 7.74
N PRO A 30 7.48 -12.56 7.09
CA PRO A 30 7.52 -11.23 7.69
C PRO A 30 6.13 -10.91 8.26
N LYS A 31 6.12 -10.48 9.53
CA LYS A 31 4.87 -10.13 10.21
C LYS A 31 4.15 -9.07 9.38
N ARG A 32 2.97 -9.39 8.91
CA ARG A 32 2.15 -8.44 8.16
C ARG A 32 1.69 -7.31 9.07
N GLU A 33 1.89 -6.09 8.65
CA GLU A 33 1.46 -4.91 9.39
C GLU A 33 0.79 -3.90 8.46
N ASN A 34 -0.25 -3.24 8.96
CA ASN A 34 -0.85 -2.13 8.25
C ASN A 34 -0.14 -0.85 8.69
N PHE A 35 0.14 0.01 7.74
CA PHE A 35 0.64 1.36 8.00
C PHE A 35 -0.43 2.18 8.71
N HIS A 36 -0.03 3.01 9.65
CA HIS A 36 -0.91 3.95 10.33
C HIS A 36 -0.45 5.37 10.05
N ILE A 37 -1.35 6.20 9.50
CA ILE A 37 -1.06 7.59 9.19
C ILE A 37 -1.11 8.41 10.46
N THR A 38 0.02 9.02 10.82
CA THR A 38 0.16 9.91 11.98
C THR A 38 0.40 11.37 11.57
N ASP A 39 0.68 11.61 10.28
CA ASP A 39 0.99 12.92 9.72
C ASP A 39 -0.26 13.48 9.02
N ASP A 40 -0.82 14.57 9.55
CA ASP A 40 -1.99 15.25 8.97
C ASP A 40 -1.62 16.08 7.72
N ASP A 41 -0.34 16.35 7.51
CA ASP A 41 0.21 17.08 6.36
C ASP A 41 0.63 16.14 5.22
N LEU A 42 0.21 14.88 5.28
CA LEU A 42 0.53 13.88 4.26
C LEU A 42 0.10 14.37 2.86
N GLY A 43 1.05 14.40 1.93
CA GLY A 43 0.80 14.83 0.54
C GLY A 43 0.86 16.36 0.33
N ILE A 44 1.13 17.16 1.35
CA ILE A 44 1.36 18.59 1.20
C ILE A 44 2.75 18.84 0.60
N GLY A 45 2.84 19.77 -0.33
CA GLY A 45 4.11 20.17 -0.93
C GLY A 45 3.96 20.75 -2.33
N GLY A 46 5.03 21.37 -2.81
CA GLY A 46 5.13 21.86 -4.17
C GLY A 46 5.23 20.70 -5.18
N GLN A 47 4.99 21.01 -6.47
CA GLN A 47 4.98 20.00 -7.54
C GLN A 47 6.27 19.15 -7.59
N LYS A 48 7.43 19.76 -7.43
CA LYS A 48 8.71 19.02 -7.44
C LYS A 48 8.84 18.09 -6.24
N THR A 49 8.37 18.50 -5.05
CA THR A 49 8.34 17.66 -3.85
C THR A 49 7.43 16.46 -4.06
N LYS A 50 6.21 16.68 -4.58
CA LYS A 50 5.26 15.61 -4.90
C LYS A 50 5.84 14.62 -5.92
N TYR A 51 6.48 15.15 -6.95
CA TYR A 51 7.18 14.32 -7.94
C TYR A 51 8.25 13.43 -7.29
N GLN A 52 9.13 14.02 -6.47
CA GLN A 52 10.19 13.26 -5.78
C GLN A 52 9.63 12.20 -4.83
N ASN A 53 8.55 12.51 -4.13
CA ASN A 53 7.85 11.56 -3.27
C ASN A 53 7.30 10.38 -4.09
N ASN A 54 6.67 10.64 -5.22
CA ASN A 54 6.16 9.60 -6.11
C ASN A 54 7.29 8.71 -6.65
N VAL A 55 8.38 9.30 -7.13
CA VAL A 55 9.54 8.56 -7.64
C VAL A 55 10.17 7.71 -6.53
N GLY A 56 10.32 8.27 -5.33
CA GLY A 56 10.83 7.53 -4.17
C GLY A 56 9.96 6.32 -3.82
N ALA A 57 8.64 6.51 -3.77
CA ALA A 57 7.69 5.44 -3.51
C ALA A 57 7.74 4.34 -4.59
N ILE A 58 7.78 4.72 -5.86
CA ILE A 58 7.85 3.76 -6.97
C ILE A 58 9.14 2.95 -6.95
N ARG A 59 10.28 3.59 -6.69
CA ARG A 59 11.56 2.88 -6.56
C ARG A 59 11.55 1.88 -5.41
N THR A 60 11.02 2.31 -4.26
CA THR A 60 10.85 1.42 -3.10
C THR A 60 9.93 0.25 -3.41
N LEU A 61 8.78 0.49 -4.06
CA LEU A 61 7.88 -0.56 -4.50
C LEU A 61 8.59 -1.58 -5.39
N LYS A 62 9.26 -1.12 -6.44
CA LYS A 62 9.96 -2.00 -7.40
C LYS A 62 11.08 -2.80 -6.74
N GLN A 63 11.79 -2.21 -5.77
CA GLN A 63 12.80 -2.92 -4.99
C GLN A 63 12.18 -4.05 -4.15
N VAL A 64 11.13 -3.74 -3.38
CA VAL A 64 10.44 -4.72 -2.53
C VAL A 64 9.86 -5.88 -3.34
N GLU A 65 9.31 -5.58 -4.53
CA GLU A 65 8.78 -6.58 -5.46
C GLU A 65 9.88 -7.45 -6.08
N ALA A 66 11.00 -6.85 -6.48
CA ALA A 66 12.15 -7.58 -7.01
C ALA A 66 12.75 -8.54 -5.98
N GLU A 67 12.73 -8.16 -4.69
CA GLU A 67 13.16 -8.99 -3.57
C GLU A 67 12.07 -9.98 -3.10
N ASN A 68 10.89 -9.98 -3.72
CA ASN A 68 9.74 -10.83 -3.41
C ASN A 68 9.41 -10.88 -1.91
N ARG A 69 9.30 -9.72 -1.28
CA ARG A 69 9.01 -9.56 0.14
C ARG A 69 7.97 -8.47 0.40
N LEU A 70 7.56 -8.36 1.65
CA LEU A 70 6.75 -7.24 2.13
C LEU A 70 7.65 -6.04 2.48
N ALA A 71 7.07 -4.84 2.37
CA ALA A 71 7.70 -3.61 2.80
C ALA A 71 7.89 -3.61 4.34
N THR A 72 9.04 -3.13 4.76
CA THR A 72 9.33 -2.83 6.17
C THR A 72 8.59 -1.57 6.61
N PRO A 73 8.44 -1.30 7.92
CA PRO A 73 7.83 -0.05 8.40
C PRO A 73 8.50 1.21 7.84
N GLN A 74 9.82 1.21 7.69
CA GLN A 74 10.56 2.35 7.11
C GLN A 74 10.26 2.54 5.62
N GLU A 75 10.08 1.45 4.88
CA GLU A 75 9.67 1.51 3.47
C GLU A 75 8.21 1.92 3.33
N GLN A 76 7.33 1.51 4.24
CA GLN A 76 5.95 1.98 4.29
C GLN A 76 5.86 3.50 4.49
N GLU A 77 6.75 4.10 5.30
CA GLU A 77 6.87 5.56 5.42
C GLU A 77 7.23 6.24 4.09
N ILE A 78 8.05 5.61 3.26
CA ILE A 78 8.38 6.14 1.92
C ILE A 78 7.19 5.96 0.97
N LEU A 79 6.58 4.78 0.99
CA LEU A 79 5.43 4.45 0.15
C LEU A 79 4.21 5.33 0.44
N SER A 80 3.98 5.67 1.71
CA SER A 80 2.85 6.52 2.13
C SER A 80 2.91 7.95 1.58
N LYS A 81 4.08 8.40 1.13
CA LYS A 81 4.27 9.72 0.51
C LYS A 81 3.84 9.79 -0.96
N TYR A 82 3.43 8.66 -1.55
CA TYR A 82 2.89 8.67 -2.90
C TYR A 82 1.56 9.44 -2.93
N VAL A 83 1.47 10.39 -3.83
CA VAL A 83 0.29 11.28 -3.97
C VAL A 83 -0.37 11.21 -5.35
N GLY A 84 0.03 10.23 -6.16
CA GLY A 84 -0.44 10.13 -7.53
C GLY A 84 0.04 11.28 -8.41
N TRP A 85 -0.51 11.37 -9.60
CA TRP A 85 -0.05 12.31 -10.62
C TRP A 85 -0.96 13.52 -10.79
N GLY A 86 -1.99 13.66 -9.98
CA GLY A 86 -2.91 14.80 -10.00
C GLY A 86 -2.15 16.13 -9.87
N GLY A 87 -2.34 17.03 -10.84
CA GLY A 87 -1.65 18.32 -10.89
C GLY A 87 -0.16 18.26 -11.27
N LEU A 88 0.36 17.13 -11.77
CA LEU A 88 1.74 16.94 -12.23
C LEU A 88 1.86 16.73 -13.74
N ALA A 89 0.92 17.30 -14.53
CA ALA A 89 0.92 17.19 -15.99
C ALA A 89 2.25 17.58 -16.65
N GLN A 90 2.98 18.49 -16.03
CA GLN A 90 4.28 18.98 -16.53
C GLN A 90 5.34 17.89 -16.59
N ALA A 91 5.26 16.86 -15.73
CA ALA A 91 6.19 15.74 -15.72
C ALA A 91 6.02 14.82 -16.94
N PHE A 92 4.85 14.88 -17.60
CA PHE A 92 4.50 14.08 -18.77
C PHE A 92 4.59 14.86 -20.09
N ASP A 93 4.86 16.18 -20.05
CA ASP A 93 4.98 17.02 -21.24
C ASP A 93 6.42 16.99 -21.79
N PRO A 94 6.64 16.37 -22.97
CA PRO A 94 7.98 16.29 -23.56
C PRO A 94 8.54 17.65 -24.01
N ASN A 95 7.70 18.67 -24.13
CA ASN A 95 8.10 19.99 -24.58
C ASN A 95 8.42 20.94 -23.41
N ASN A 96 8.23 20.48 -22.17
CA ASN A 96 8.49 21.31 -21.00
C ASN A 96 9.96 21.20 -20.56
N GLU A 97 10.77 22.16 -21.02
CA GLU A 97 12.21 22.19 -20.70
C GLU A 97 12.51 22.18 -19.19
N LYS A 98 11.64 22.80 -18.36
CA LYS A 98 11.80 22.85 -16.91
C LYS A 98 11.61 21.48 -16.22
N TRP A 99 11.00 20.53 -16.94
CA TRP A 99 10.68 19.18 -16.47
C TRP A 99 11.33 18.09 -17.33
N ALA A 100 12.25 18.45 -18.23
CA ALA A 100 12.87 17.51 -19.15
C ALA A 100 13.59 16.35 -18.44
N LYS A 101 14.24 16.62 -17.29
CA LYS A 101 14.93 15.58 -16.50
C LYS A 101 13.92 14.61 -15.88
N GLU A 102 12.87 15.14 -15.27
CA GLU A 102 11.82 14.35 -14.63
C GLU A 102 11.03 13.53 -15.66
N HIS A 103 10.77 14.11 -16.84
CA HIS A 103 10.15 13.40 -17.94
C HIS A 103 10.99 12.19 -18.40
N ALA A 104 12.30 12.38 -18.57
CA ALA A 104 13.23 11.31 -18.94
C ALA A 104 13.30 10.24 -17.86
N GLU A 105 13.39 10.65 -16.57
CA GLU A 105 13.42 9.75 -15.43
C GLU A 105 12.16 8.88 -15.34
N LEU A 106 10.96 9.45 -15.58
CA LEU A 106 9.71 8.68 -15.57
C LEU A 106 9.68 7.62 -16.66
N LYS A 107 10.15 7.95 -17.87
CA LYS A 107 10.23 7.00 -18.98
C LYS A 107 11.20 5.84 -18.74
N GLU A 108 12.24 6.07 -17.95
CA GLU A 108 13.17 5.02 -17.54
C GLU A 108 12.63 4.19 -16.39
N LEU A 109 11.94 4.84 -15.43
CA LEU A 109 11.44 4.22 -14.20
C LEU A 109 10.20 3.36 -14.43
N LEU A 110 9.27 3.81 -15.28
CA LEU A 110 7.98 3.18 -15.51
C LEU A 110 8.00 2.27 -16.74
N THR A 111 7.24 1.18 -16.68
CA THR A 111 6.92 0.44 -17.92
C THR A 111 6.03 1.30 -18.83
N LYS A 112 5.84 0.88 -20.07
CA LYS A 112 4.96 1.62 -20.98
C LYS A 112 3.53 1.68 -20.47
N GLU A 113 3.06 0.60 -19.89
CA GLU A 113 1.73 0.47 -19.32
C GLU A 113 1.57 1.34 -18.07
N GLU A 114 2.56 1.29 -17.14
CA GLU A 114 2.58 2.14 -15.96
C GLU A 114 2.64 3.63 -16.33
N TYR A 115 3.42 3.98 -17.36
CA TYR A 115 3.52 5.36 -17.83
C TYR A 115 2.21 5.86 -18.43
N ALA A 116 1.54 5.04 -19.26
CA ALA A 116 0.24 5.39 -19.85
C ALA A 116 -0.83 5.57 -18.76
N SER A 117 -0.93 4.62 -17.83
CA SER A 117 -1.86 4.70 -16.69
C SER A 117 -1.58 5.95 -15.84
N ALA A 118 -0.32 6.23 -15.49
CA ALA A 118 0.05 7.41 -14.74
C ALA A 118 -0.35 8.71 -15.45
N GLN A 119 -0.19 8.77 -16.76
CA GLN A 119 -0.56 9.92 -17.57
C GLN A 119 -2.09 10.15 -17.59
N GLU A 120 -2.88 9.09 -17.64
CA GLU A 120 -4.34 9.16 -17.59
C GLU A 120 -4.85 9.69 -16.25
N THR A 121 -4.15 9.39 -15.14
CA THR A 121 -4.55 9.81 -13.79
C THR A 121 -4.25 11.29 -13.48
N VAL A 122 -3.51 11.99 -14.33
CA VAL A 122 -3.11 13.41 -14.13
C VAL A 122 -4.28 14.33 -13.85
N LEU A 123 -5.44 14.07 -14.47
CA LEU A 123 -6.65 14.89 -14.32
C LEU A 123 -7.58 14.41 -13.20
N ASN A 124 -7.48 13.14 -12.81
CA ASN A 124 -8.50 12.46 -12.00
C ASN A 124 -8.00 11.96 -10.64
N ALA A 125 -6.69 11.92 -10.40
CA ALA A 125 -6.16 11.44 -9.14
C ALA A 125 -6.27 12.52 -8.04
N HIS A 126 -7.29 12.38 -7.20
CA HIS A 126 -7.52 13.23 -6.04
C HIS A 126 -7.55 12.36 -4.79
N TYR A 127 -6.72 12.71 -3.80
CA TYR A 127 -6.69 12.01 -2.52
C TYR A 127 -7.47 12.81 -1.47
N THR A 128 -8.33 12.10 -0.74
CA THR A 128 -9.08 12.69 0.37
C THR A 128 -8.13 13.06 1.51
N SER A 129 -8.24 14.26 2.04
CA SER A 129 -7.36 14.72 3.12
C SER A 129 -7.63 13.98 4.43
N PRO A 130 -6.60 13.82 5.29
CA PRO A 130 -6.75 13.18 6.59
C PRO A 130 -7.87 13.79 7.45
N THR A 131 -8.01 15.11 7.44
CA THR A 131 -9.06 15.83 8.17
C THR A 131 -10.47 15.39 7.76
N VAL A 132 -10.71 15.24 6.46
CA VAL A 132 -12.01 14.80 5.93
C VAL A 132 -12.27 13.35 6.28
N ILE A 133 -11.26 12.47 6.13
CA ILE A 133 -11.39 11.05 6.46
C ILE A 133 -11.71 10.87 7.95
N LYS A 134 -11.02 11.56 8.85
CA LYS A 134 -11.30 11.54 10.29
C LYS A 134 -12.73 11.97 10.60
N ALA A 135 -13.21 13.05 9.98
CA ALA A 135 -14.59 13.51 10.14
C ALA A 135 -15.62 12.50 9.62
N MET A 136 -15.32 11.78 8.54
CA MET A 136 -16.18 10.71 8.02
C MET A 136 -16.25 9.53 9.00
N TYR A 137 -15.13 9.08 9.56
CA TYR A 137 -15.13 8.04 10.58
C TYR A 137 -15.91 8.47 11.84
N GLU A 138 -15.77 9.70 12.29
CA GLU A 138 -16.55 10.24 13.40
C GLU A 138 -18.06 10.21 13.11
N ALA A 139 -18.46 10.63 11.91
CA ALA A 139 -19.86 10.59 11.49
C ALA A 139 -20.42 9.16 11.44
N VAL A 140 -19.66 8.22 10.89
CA VAL A 140 -20.03 6.80 10.80
C VAL A 140 -20.17 6.19 12.22
N GLY A 141 -19.27 6.55 13.13
CA GLY A 141 -19.36 6.14 14.55
C GLY A 141 -20.62 6.67 15.22
N ARG A 142 -20.97 7.94 14.99
CA ARG A 142 -22.23 8.54 15.52
C ARG A 142 -23.49 7.87 14.94
N MET A 143 -23.41 7.30 13.74
CA MET A 143 -24.50 6.52 13.14
C MET A 143 -24.58 5.08 13.67
N GLY A 144 -23.70 4.69 14.60
CA GLY A 144 -23.73 3.39 15.27
C GLY A 144 -22.97 2.28 14.55
N PHE A 145 -21.99 2.62 13.70
CA PHE A 145 -21.12 1.61 13.10
C PHE A 145 -20.38 0.83 14.19
N THR A 146 -20.36 -0.47 14.05
CA THR A 146 -19.57 -1.39 14.88
C THR A 146 -18.53 -2.10 14.02
N PRO A 147 -17.40 -2.54 14.60
CA PRO A 147 -16.37 -3.24 13.83
C PRO A 147 -16.92 -4.39 12.99
N GLY A 148 -16.60 -4.39 11.71
CA GLY A 148 -17.07 -5.36 10.73
C GLY A 148 -16.20 -5.32 9.49
N ASN A 149 -16.83 -5.20 8.33
CA ASN A 149 -16.14 -5.05 7.05
C ASN A 149 -16.14 -3.58 6.62
N ILE A 150 -14.99 -3.09 6.18
CA ILE A 150 -14.83 -1.77 5.57
C ILE A 150 -14.38 -1.98 4.13
N LEU A 151 -15.19 -1.52 3.18
CA LEU A 151 -14.88 -1.55 1.75
C LEU A 151 -14.62 -0.14 1.24
N GLU A 152 -13.48 0.04 0.57
CA GLU A 152 -13.13 1.24 -0.18
C GLU A 152 -13.05 0.89 -1.67
N PRO A 153 -14.07 1.25 -2.47
CA PRO A 153 -14.18 0.80 -3.86
C PRO A 153 -13.26 1.56 -4.83
N SER A 154 -12.53 2.55 -4.36
CA SER A 154 -11.54 3.34 -5.11
C SER A 154 -10.46 3.78 -4.14
N CYS A 155 -9.73 2.80 -3.58
CA CYS A 155 -8.97 3.01 -2.35
C CYS A 155 -7.72 3.90 -2.53
N GLY A 156 -7.28 4.15 -3.74
CA GLY A 156 -5.99 4.81 -3.96
C GLY A 156 -4.87 4.04 -3.28
N ILE A 157 -3.99 4.75 -2.57
CA ILE A 157 -2.99 4.09 -1.72
C ILE A 157 -3.55 3.64 -0.36
N GLY A 158 -4.85 3.83 -0.08
CA GLY A 158 -5.52 3.35 1.13
C GLY A 158 -5.51 4.34 2.30
N ASN A 159 -5.62 5.63 2.06
CA ASN A 159 -5.62 6.63 3.13
C ASN A 159 -6.72 6.39 4.17
N PHE A 160 -7.90 5.90 3.77
CA PHE A 160 -8.96 5.51 4.70
C PHE A 160 -8.49 4.38 5.62
N PHE A 161 -7.75 3.41 5.13
CA PHE A 161 -7.24 2.31 5.95
C PHE A 161 -6.18 2.78 6.95
N GLY A 162 -5.34 3.75 6.54
CA GLY A 162 -4.30 4.32 7.40
C GLY A 162 -4.83 5.18 8.54
N LEU A 163 -6.09 5.64 8.43
CA LEU A 163 -6.76 6.50 9.40
C LEU A 163 -7.93 5.82 10.11
N VAL A 164 -8.03 4.49 10.00
CA VAL A 164 -9.02 3.70 10.75
C VAL A 164 -8.83 3.98 12.24
N PRO A 165 -9.87 4.45 12.96
CA PRO A 165 -9.83 4.68 14.39
C PRO A 165 -9.46 3.43 15.19
N GLU A 166 -8.91 3.61 16.40
CA GLU A 166 -8.47 2.50 17.24
C GLU A 166 -9.59 1.53 17.55
N GLU A 167 -10.79 2.03 17.79
CA GLU A 167 -12.00 1.22 18.05
C GLU A 167 -12.43 0.35 16.87
N TYR A 168 -11.96 0.65 15.63
CA TYR A 168 -12.28 -0.13 14.41
C TYR A 168 -11.10 -0.94 13.88
N GLN A 169 -9.97 -1.01 14.58
CA GLN A 169 -8.76 -1.72 14.12
C GLN A 169 -8.96 -3.23 13.89
N ASN A 170 -10.02 -3.81 14.46
CA ASN A 170 -10.40 -5.20 14.22
C ASN A 170 -11.30 -5.40 12.98
N ALA A 171 -11.65 -4.32 12.27
CA ALA A 171 -12.40 -4.42 11.02
C ALA A 171 -11.57 -5.11 9.94
N ARG A 172 -12.25 -5.87 9.07
CA ARG A 172 -11.64 -6.40 7.85
C ARG A 172 -11.66 -5.32 6.79
N LEU A 173 -10.51 -5.06 6.19
CA LEU A 173 -10.32 -4.01 5.19
C LEU A 173 -10.30 -4.62 3.79
N TYR A 174 -11.17 -4.13 2.93
CA TYR A 174 -11.28 -4.49 1.53
C TYR A 174 -11.09 -3.25 0.67
N GLY A 175 -10.18 -3.30 -0.28
CA GLY A 175 -9.91 -2.20 -1.20
C GLY A 175 -10.02 -2.65 -2.65
N VAL A 176 -10.48 -1.77 -3.50
CA VAL A 176 -10.42 -1.94 -4.95
C VAL A 176 -9.71 -0.72 -5.53
N GLU A 177 -8.76 -0.93 -6.42
CA GLU A 177 -8.02 0.14 -7.08
C GLU A 177 -7.75 -0.25 -8.54
N LEU A 178 -8.11 0.65 -9.44
CA LEU A 178 -7.97 0.40 -10.88
C LEU A 178 -6.52 0.56 -11.33
N ASP A 179 -5.83 1.61 -10.84
CA ASP A 179 -4.43 1.83 -11.21
C ASP A 179 -3.51 0.81 -10.54
N SER A 180 -2.85 0.03 -11.38
CA SER A 180 -1.99 -1.07 -10.92
C SER A 180 -0.86 -0.59 -10.00
N LEU A 181 -0.22 0.54 -10.31
CA LEU A 181 0.89 1.07 -9.52
C LEU A 181 0.41 1.48 -8.12
N THR A 182 -0.67 2.24 -8.06
CA THR A 182 -1.31 2.71 -6.83
C THR A 182 -1.79 1.54 -5.97
N GLY A 183 -2.48 0.56 -6.56
CA GLY A 183 -2.96 -0.63 -5.85
C GLY A 183 -1.83 -1.51 -5.31
N ARG A 184 -0.72 -1.63 -6.02
CA ARG A 184 0.47 -2.34 -5.54
C ARG A 184 1.11 -1.63 -4.35
N ILE A 185 1.17 -0.29 -4.36
CA ILE A 185 1.61 0.51 -3.20
C ILE A 185 0.68 0.26 -2.02
N ALA A 186 -0.63 0.31 -2.23
CA ALA A 186 -1.63 0.05 -1.19
C ALA A 186 -1.45 -1.33 -0.54
N ARG A 187 -1.19 -2.37 -1.32
CA ARG A 187 -0.89 -3.73 -0.81
C ARG A 187 0.34 -3.80 0.09
N GLN A 188 1.35 -2.97 -0.18
CA GLN A 188 2.54 -2.90 0.67
C GLN A 188 2.32 -2.08 1.93
N LEU A 189 1.45 -1.08 1.88
CA LEU A 189 1.07 -0.28 3.04
C LEU A 189 0.11 -1.04 3.98
N TYR A 190 -0.88 -1.71 3.42
CA TYR A 190 -1.94 -2.39 4.19
C TYR A 190 -1.89 -3.89 3.99
N GLN A 191 -0.85 -4.50 4.51
CA GLN A 191 -0.50 -5.91 4.30
C GLN A 191 -1.50 -6.91 4.87
N LYS A 192 -2.43 -6.45 5.73
CA LYS A 192 -3.54 -7.24 6.27
C LYS A 192 -4.86 -7.00 5.55
N ALA A 193 -4.92 -5.99 4.67
CA ALA A 193 -6.10 -5.70 3.87
C ALA A 193 -6.16 -6.62 2.64
N ASP A 194 -7.36 -6.85 2.15
CA ASP A 194 -7.60 -7.55 0.89
C ASP A 194 -7.86 -6.49 -0.20
N ILE A 195 -6.89 -6.32 -1.10
CA ILE A 195 -6.92 -5.26 -2.12
C ILE A 195 -6.92 -5.90 -3.50
N ALA A 196 -8.03 -5.72 -4.22
CA ALA A 196 -8.16 -6.07 -5.63
C ALA A 196 -7.60 -4.95 -6.51
N ILE A 197 -6.87 -5.32 -7.58
CA ILE A 197 -6.42 -4.37 -8.60
C ILE A 197 -7.24 -4.65 -9.84
N SER A 198 -8.35 -3.94 -9.96
CA SER A 198 -9.35 -4.11 -11.03
C SER A 198 -10.31 -2.92 -11.03
N GLY A 199 -11.21 -2.84 -12.01
CA GLY A 199 -12.41 -2.02 -11.91
C GLY A 199 -13.32 -2.55 -10.79
N PHE A 200 -14.05 -1.65 -10.12
CA PHE A 200 -14.99 -2.08 -9.07
C PHE A 200 -16.13 -2.94 -9.64
N GLU A 201 -16.54 -2.66 -10.87
CA GLU A 201 -17.54 -3.43 -11.63
C GLU A 201 -17.12 -4.87 -11.93
N ASP A 202 -15.82 -5.17 -11.87
CA ASP A 202 -15.25 -6.50 -12.13
C ASP A 202 -15.00 -7.30 -10.84
N THR A 203 -15.44 -6.78 -9.69
CA THR A 203 -15.30 -7.45 -8.38
C THR A 203 -16.60 -8.16 -8.00
N ASP A 204 -16.47 -9.41 -7.45
CA ASP A 204 -17.58 -10.22 -6.91
C ASP A 204 -17.86 -9.92 -5.43
#